data_2bf64f47175d4393d09316213bf8b3c3
#
_entry.id   2bf64f47175d4393d09316213bf8b3c3
#
_cell.length_a   1.000
_cell.length_b   1.000
_cell.length_c   1.000
_cell.angle_alpha   90.00
_cell.angle_beta   90.00
_cell.angle_gamma   90.00
#
_symmetry.space_group_name_H-M   'P 1'
#
loop_
_entity.id
_entity.type
_entity.pdbx_description
1 polymer ?
#
loop_
_entity_poly.entity_id
_entity_poly.type
_entity_poly.pdbx_seq_one_letter_code
_entity_poly.pdbx_strand_id
1 'polypeptide(L)'
;LKETFNYEVICCCIDCGQGEELDGLEERAKLSGAAKLYIEDIVDDFADNYIVPCVQAHAVYEDEYLLGTSMARPAIAKRLVEIARKENAVAICHGATGKGNDQIRFELGITALAPDIKIIAPWRMTDLWTMQSREDEIDYCKAHGIDLPFDAKHSYSRDRNLWHISHEGLELEDPSNEPNYDDLLVMSTTPEKAPDKAEYVTMTFEKGIPKSINGEEMKVSDIIRKLNELGGKHGIGIIDIVENRVVGMKSRGVYETPGGTILYAAHQQLEELILDRATAEVKKEMSDKLAQLVYEGKWFTPLREAIQAFVESTQEYVTGEVKFKL
;
A
#
# COMPACT_ATOMS: atom_id res chain seq x y z
N LEU A 1 9.29 -6.58 -23.59
CA LEU A 1 9.84 -5.26 -23.97
C LEU A 1 11.06 -5.41 -24.85
N LYS A 2 12.06 -6.19 -24.42
CA LYS A 2 13.29 -6.40 -25.18
C LYS A 2 13.03 -7.09 -26.51
N GLU A 3 12.32 -8.21 -26.51
CA GLU A 3 12.05 -9.02 -27.72
C GLU A 3 11.07 -8.33 -28.68
N THR A 4 9.99 -7.75 -28.14
CA THR A 4 8.90 -7.17 -28.97
C THR A 4 9.25 -5.78 -29.47
N PHE A 5 9.86 -4.92 -28.65
CA PHE A 5 10.12 -3.53 -28.96
C PHE A 5 11.59 -3.21 -29.18
N ASN A 6 12.48 -4.18 -28.95
CA ASN A 6 13.95 -4.02 -28.97
C ASN A 6 14.41 -2.87 -28.04
N TYR A 7 13.76 -2.71 -26.89
CA TYR A 7 14.14 -1.70 -25.90
C TYR A 7 15.26 -2.22 -25.00
N GLU A 8 16.13 -1.32 -24.62
CA GLU A 8 16.98 -1.50 -23.45
C GLU A 8 16.10 -1.33 -22.19
N VAL A 9 16.07 -2.36 -21.34
CA VAL A 9 15.16 -2.42 -20.20
C VAL A 9 15.92 -2.18 -18.91
N ILE A 10 15.48 -1.17 -18.16
CA ILE A 10 15.92 -0.90 -16.80
C ILE A 10 14.83 -1.36 -15.86
N CYS A 11 15.13 -2.31 -14.99
CA CYS A 11 14.21 -2.77 -13.95
C CYS A 11 14.28 -1.86 -12.73
N CYS A 12 13.14 -1.63 -12.11
CA CYS A 12 13.02 -0.86 -10.88
C CYS A 12 12.18 -1.63 -9.87
N CYS A 13 12.71 -1.86 -8.68
CA CYS A 13 11.98 -2.30 -7.52
C CYS A 13 12.03 -1.19 -6.47
N ILE A 14 10.88 -0.77 -6.00
CA ILE A 14 10.77 0.29 -5.01
C ILE A 14 10.42 -0.37 -3.68
N ASP A 15 11.31 -0.22 -2.70
CA ASP A 15 11.11 -0.76 -1.35
C ASP A 15 10.23 0.18 -0.53
N CYS A 16 8.99 -0.26 -0.30
CA CYS A 16 8.01 0.36 0.59
C CYS A 16 7.87 -0.40 1.92
N GLY A 17 8.83 -1.28 2.26
CA GLY A 17 8.80 -2.11 3.47
C GLY A 17 8.21 -3.51 3.25
N GLN A 18 8.30 -4.07 2.04
CA GLN A 18 7.86 -5.43 1.73
C GLN A 18 8.79 -6.54 2.23
N GLY A 19 9.98 -6.19 2.74
CA GLY A 19 10.88 -7.14 3.40
C GLY A 19 11.51 -8.18 2.48
N GLU A 20 11.35 -9.46 2.80
CA GLU A 20 12.01 -10.60 2.10
C GLU A 20 11.65 -10.73 0.62
N GLU A 21 10.61 -10.06 0.14
CA GLU A 21 10.25 -10.04 -1.29
C GLU A 21 11.33 -9.42 -2.18
N LEU A 22 12.28 -8.70 -1.59
CA LEU A 22 13.41 -8.09 -2.30
C LEU A 22 14.55 -9.08 -2.61
N ASP A 23 14.55 -10.25 -1.98
CA ASP A 23 15.62 -11.21 -2.13
C ASP A 23 15.68 -11.81 -3.54
N GLY A 24 16.90 -11.92 -4.08
CA GLY A 24 17.15 -12.52 -5.41
C GLY A 24 16.75 -11.68 -6.62
N LEU A 25 16.33 -10.41 -6.42
CA LEU A 25 15.92 -9.52 -7.53
C LEU A 25 17.04 -9.26 -8.54
N GLU A 26 18.29 -9.13 -8.10
CA GLU A 26 19.42 -8.89 -9.00
C GLU A 26 19.62 -10.03 -9.99
N GLU A 27 19.58 -11.26 -9.50
CA GLU A 27 19.71 -12.45 -10.34
C GLU A 27 18.53 -12.58 -11.31
N ARG A 28 17.30 -12.38 -10.84
CA ARG A 28 16.10 -12.41 -11.69
C ARG A 28 16.12 -11.34 -12.78
N ALA A 29 16.51 -10.12 -12.45
CA ALA A 29 16.64 -9.04 -13.43
C ALA A 29 17.68 -9.39 -14.51
N LYS A 30 18.81 -9.95 -14.11
CA LYS A 30 19.87 -10.39 -15.03
C LYS A 30 19.40 -11.51 -15.95
N LEU A 31 18.75 -12.55 -15.40
CA LEU A 31 18.17 -13.66 -16.16
C LEU A 31 17.10 -13.18 -17.14
N SER A 32 16.28 -12.21 -16.75
CA SER A 32 15.27 -11.59 -17.62
C SER A 32 15.87 -10.65 -18.68
N GLY A 33 17.19 -10.48 -18.72
CA GLY A 33 17.89 -9.67 -19.72
C GLY A 33 17.77 -8.16 -19.50
N ALA A 34 17.52 -7.70 -18.29
CA ALA A 34 17.57 -6.29 -17.92
C ALA A 34 19.00 -5.76 -18.06
N ALA A 35 19.15 -4.54 -18.57
CA ALA A 35 20.45 -3.86 -18.68
C ALA A 35 20.89 -3.28 -17.32
N LYS A 36 19.93 -2.93 -16.46
CA LYS A 36 20.15 -2.32 -15.15
C LYS A 36 19.02 -2.64 -14.20
N LEU A 37 19.30 -2.68 -12.90
CA LEU A 37 18.30 -2.77 -11.83
C LEU A 37 18.51 -1.63 -10.84
N TYR A 38 17.43 -0.99 -10.47
CA TYR A 38 17.32 -0.11 -9.31
C TYR A 38 16.53 -0.82 -8.21
N ILE A 39 17.06 -0.82 -7.00
CA ILE A 39 16.33 -1.16 -5.77
C ILE A 39 16.42 0.10 -4.91
N GLU A 40 15.30 0.80 -4.74
CA GLU A 40 15.25 2.10 -4.08
C GLU A 40 14.42 1.99 -2.80
N ASP A 41 15.05 2.22 -1.66
CA ASP A 41 14.39 2.30 -0.36
C ASP A 41 13.70 3.65 -0.22
N ILE A 42 12.37 3.64 -0.11
CA ILE A 42 11.54 4.81 0.16
C ILE A 42 10.70 4.65 1.43
N VAL A 43 11.06 3.75 2.33
CA VAL A 43 10.25 3.41 3.51
C VAL A 43 9.97 4.62 4.38
N ASP A 44 10.96 5.46 4.68
CA ASP A 44 10.78 6.67 5.47
C ASP A 44 9.94 7.71 4.69
N ASP A 45 10.19 7.92 3.39
CA ASP A 45 9.40 8.83 2.54
C ASP A 45 7.93 8.36 2.45
N PHE A 46 7.71 7.05 2.33
CA PHE A 46 6.37 6.46 2.31
C PHE A 46 5.63 6.70 3.63
N ALA A 47 6.31 6.50 4.77
CA ALA A 47 5.74 6.74 6.09
C ALA A 47 5.38 8.22 6.29
N ASP A 48 6.32 9.14 6.02
CA ASP A 48 6.17 10.55 6.34
C ASP A 48 5.23 11.29 5.38
N ASN A 49 5.31 10.99 4.07
CA ASN A 49 4.65 11.78 3.03
C ASN A 49 3.40 11.13 2.43
N TYR A 50 3.09 9.87 2.76
CA TYR A 50 1.89 9.18 2.27
C TYR A 50 1.04 8.59 3.40
N ILE A 51 1.64 7.93 4.38
CA ILE A 51 0.89 7.34 5.50
C ILE A 51 0.44 8.44 6.47
N VAL A 52 1.36 9.29 6.96
CA VAL A 52 1.03 10.37 7.91
C VAL A 52 -0.11 11.27 7.41
N PRO A 53 -0.13 11.75 6.16
CA PRO A 53 -1.25 12.51 5.63
C PRO A 53 -2.60 11.80 5.73
N CYS A 54 -2.63 10.50 5.47
CA CYS A 54 -3.86 9.70 5.58
C CYS A 54 -4.28 9.48 7.04
N VAL A 55 -3.31 9.30 7.96
CA VAL A 55 -3.57 9.20 9.40
C VAL A 55 -4.16 10.51 9.93
N GLN A 56 -3.52 11.65 9.63
CA GLN A 56 -4.00 12.99 10.03
C GLN A 56 -5.41 13.27 9.49
N ALA A 57 -5.69 12.82 8.27
CA ALA A 57 -7.01 12.93 7.68
C ALA A 57 -8.02 11.94 8.26
N HIS A 58 -7.60 10.85 8.89
CA HIS A 58 -8.43 9.69 9.18
C HIS A 58 -9.10 9.14 7.92
N ALA A 59 -8.31 9.02 6.83
CA ALA A 59 -8.82 8.59 5.53
C ALA A 59 -9.06 7.07 5.50
N VAL A 60 -10.32 6.66 5.44
CA VAL A 60 -10.74 5.24 5.39
C VAL A 60 -11.70 5.07 4.22
N TYR A 61 -11.38 4.17 3.29
CA TYR A 61 -12.24 3.92 2.13
C TYR A 61 -13.35 2.95 2.49
N GLU A 62 -14.61 3.32 2.15
CA GLU A 62 -15.83 2.54 2.46
C GLU A 62 -15.95 2.15 3.94
N ASP A 63 -15.48 3.04 4.84
CA ASP A 63 -15.50 2.90 6.31
C ASP A 63 -14.65 1.74 6.87
N GLU A 64 -13.90 1.01 6.05
CA GLU A 64 -13.18 -0.19 6.47
C GLU A 64 -11.73 -0.24 5.98
N TYR A 65 -11.45 0.12 4.72
CA TYR A 65 -10.15 -0.08 4.11
C TYR A 65 -9.16 1.07 4.39
N LEU A 66 -8.05 0.76 5.08
CA LEU A 66 -7.00 1.71 5.48
C LEU A 66 -5.98 2.04 4.36
N LEU A 67 -6.34 1.87 3.10
CA LEU A 67 -5.68 2.40 1.90
C LEU A 67 -4.21 1.95 1.65
N GLY A 68 -3.74 0.86 2.25
CA GLY A 68 -2.31 0.52 2.22
C GLY A 68 -1.71 0.39 0.81
N THR A 69 -2.36 -0.36 -0.09
CA THR A 69 -1.95 -0.45 -1.49
C THR A 69 -2.11 0.89 -2.21
N SER A 70 -3.22 1.61 -1.93
CA SER A 70 -3.55 2.86 -2.61
C SER A 70 -2.56 3.99 -2.32
N MET A 71 -2.01 4.04 -1.09
CA MET A 71 -0.97 4.99 -0.69
C MET A 71 0.40 4.66 -1.28
N ALA A 72 0.71 3.37 -1.45
CA ALA A 72 2.02 2.95 -1.96
C ALA A 72 2.19 3.26 -3.46
N ARG A 73 1.13 3.14 -4.26
CA ARG A 73 1.24 3.33 -5.73
C ARG A 73 1.69 4.73 -6.17
N PRO A 74 1.19 5.84 -5.61
CA PRO A 74 1.71 7.17 -5.93
C PRO A 74 3.17 7.37 -5.46
N ALA A 75 3.58 6.80 -4.33
CA ALA A 75 4.98 6.84 -3.88
C ALA A 75 5.90 6.13 -4.87
N ILE A 76 5.52 4.93 -5.31
CA ILE A 76 6.24 4.14 -6.33
C ILE A 76 6.26 4.90 -7.65
N ALA A 77 5.12 5.43 -8.12
CA ALA A 77 5.02 6.15 -9.39
C ALA A 77 5.96 7.37 -9.43
N LYS A 78 6.04 8.13 -8.33
CA LYS A 78 6.95 9.27 -8.20
C LYS A 78 8.41 8.82 -8.37
N ARG A 79 8.83 7.78 -7.66
CA ARG A 79 10.20 7.28 -7.76
C ARG A 79 10.52 6.70 -9.14
N LEU A 80 9.57 6.01 -9.78
CA LEU A 80 9.73 5.52 -11.16
C LEU A 80 9.93 6.67 -12.15
N VAL A 81 9.18 7.76 -12.01
CA VAL A 81 9.35 8.96 -12.85
C VAL A 81 10.72 9.61 -12.63
N GLU A 82 11.19 9.72 -11.39
CA GLU A 82 12.52 10.24 -11.06
C GLU A 82 13.63 9.42 -11.72
N ILE A 83 13.54 8.08 -11.64
CA ILE A 83 14.49 7.16 -12.30
C ILE A 83 14.39 7.28 -13.82
N ALA A 84 13.19 7.32 -14.38
CA ALA A 84 12.98 7.47 -15.82
C ALA A 84 13.60 8.77 -16.36
N ARG A 85 13.46 9.87 -15.64
CA ARG A 85 14.11 11.16 -15.98
C ARG A 85 15.65 11.05 -15.88
N LYS A 86 16.17 10.43 -14.83
CA LYS A 86 17.62 10.22 -14.64
C LYS A 86 18.24 9.39 -15.76
N GLU A 87 17.54 8.38 -16.23
CA GLU A 87 17.99 7.47 -17.27
C GLU A 87 17.60 7.92 -18.70
N ASN A 88 16.92 9.07 -18.84
CA ASN A 88 16.36 9.53 -20.12
C ASN A 88 15.46 8.48 -20.79
N ALA A 89 14.71 7.73 -19.99
CA ALA A 89 13.83 6.68 -20.49
C ALA A 89 12.67 7.26 -21.31
N VAL A 90 12.35 6.61 -22.43
CA VAL A 90 11.27 7.02 -23.34
C VAL A 90 9.91 6.49 -22.92
N ALA A 91 9.89 5.49 -22.05
CA ALA A 91 8.67 4.87 -21.56
C ALA A 91 8.84 4.30 -20.15
N ILE A 92 7.74 4.22 -19.42
CA ILE A 92 7.59 3.46 -18.18
C ILE A 92 6.65 2.29 -18.44
N CYS A 93 7.04 1.08 -18.03
CA CYS A 93 6.22 -0.11 -18.15
C CYS A 93 5.81 -0.60 -16.76
N HIS A 94 4.53 -0.98 -16.60
CA HIS A 94 4.04 -1.65 -15.40
C HIS A 94 3.30 -2.94 -15.75
N GLY A 95 3.34 -3.91 -14.82
CA GLY A 95 2.68 -5.21 -14.96
C GLY A 95 1.31 -5.31 -14.30
N ALA A 96 0.70 -4.19 -13.92
CA ALA A 96 -0.62 -4.20 -13.31
C ALA A 96 -1.68 -4.73 -14.30
N THR A 97 -2.52 -5.66 -13.82
CA THR A 97 -3.56 -6.30 -14.64
C THR A 97 -4.67 -5.32 -15.03
N GLY A 98 -5.36 -5.59 -16.15
CA GLY A 98 -6.49 -4.76 -16.62
C GLY A 98 -7.73 -4.80 -15.73
N LYS A 99 -7.80 -5.71 -14.76
CA LYS A 99 -8.93 -5.91 -13.83
C LYS A 99 -8.74 -5.23 -12.47
N GLY A 100 -7.52 -4.83 -12.13
CA GLY A 100 -7.17 -4.22 -10.85
C GLY A 100 -7.16 -2.68 -10.88
N ASN A 101 -7.20 -2.08 -9.70
CA ASN A 101 -7.08 -0.62 -9.54
C ASN A 101 -5.68 -0.09 -9.84
N ASP A 102 -4.65 -0.91 -9.68
CA ASP A 102 -3.25 -0.49 -9.71
C ASP A 102 -2.83 0.09 -11.05
N GLN A 103 -3.37 -0.43 -12.15
CA GLN A 103 -3.15 0.16 -13.46
C GLN A 103 -3.57 1.64 -13.51
N ILE A 104 -4.74 1.98 -12.94
CA ILE A 104 -5.24 3.35 -12.90
C ILE A 104 -4.35 4.19 -12.00
N ARG A 105 -3.96 3.69 -10.83
CA ARG A 105 -3.12 4.39 -9.87
C ARG A 105 -1.75 4.73 -10.44
N PHE A 106 -1.09 3.77 -11.10
CA PHE A 106 0.20 4.01 -11.76
C PHE A 106 0.07 5.00 -12.92
N GLU A 107 -0.92 4.81 -13.79
CA GLU A 107 -1.07 5.66 -14.96
C GLU A 107 -1.43 7.10 -14.60
N LEU A 108 -2.34 7.31 -13.66
CA LEU A 108 -2.67 8.65 -13.18
C LEU A 108 -1.48 9.32 -12.50
N GLY A 109 -0.74 8.59 -11.65
CA GLY A 109 0.46 9.10 -11.00
C GLY A 109 1.56 9.48 -11.98
N ILE A 110 1.89 8.59 -12.91
CA ILE A 110 2.92 8.84 -13.95
C ILE A 110 2.50 10.00 -14.86
N THR A 111 1.25 10.02 -15.32
CA THR A 111 0.76 11.07 -16.22
C THR A 111 0.75 12.45 -15.55
N ALA A 112 0.41 12.52 -14.27
CA ALA A 112 0.44 13.77 -13.52
C ALA A 112 1.86 14.34 -13.39
N LEU A 113 2.86 13.46 -13.17
CA LEU A 113 4.25 13.85 -12.94
C LEU A 113 5.09 13.96 -14.21
N ALA A 114 4.75 13.20 -15.24
CA ALA A 114 5.51 13.10 -16.48
C ALA A 114 4.61 12.81 -17.69
N PRO A 115 3.79 13.80 -18.14
CA PRO A 115 2.81 13.60 -19.21
C PRO A 115 3.45 13.33 -20.60
N ASP A 116 4.73 13.57 -20.74
CA ASP A 116 5.53 13.32 -21.93
C ASP A 116 6.13 11.90 -22.01
N ILE A 117 6.15 11.15 -20.89
CA ILE A 117 6.66 9.78 -20.88
C ILE A 117 5.55 8.81 -21.32
N LYS A 118 5.87 7.95 -22.28
CA LYS A 118 4.95 6.90 -22.73
C LYS A 118 4.74 5.85 -21.65
N ILE A 119 3.48 5.46 -21.42
CA ILE A 119 3.14 4.33 -20.54
C ILE A 119 2.92 3.08 -21.39
N ILE A 120 3.53 1.97 -20.97
CA ILE A 120 3.35 0.64 -21.57
C ILE A 120 2.68 -0.25 -20.52
N ALA A 121 1.46 -0.70 -20.81
CA ALA A 121 0.67 -1.58 -19.97
C ALA A 121 0.35 -2.88 -20.73
N PRO A 122 1.21 -3.91 -20.70
CA PRO A 122 1.09 -5.11 -21.54
C PRO A 122 -0.26 -5.80 -21.42
N TRP A 123 -0.82 -5.93 -20.22
CA TRP A 123 -2.13 -6.55 -19.98
C TRP A 123 -3.31 -5.93 -20.76
N ARG A 124 -3.14 -4.73 -21.31
CA ARG A 124 -4.12 -4.05 -22.16
C ARG A 124 -3.72 -4.03 -23.64
N MET A 125 -2.57 -4.59 -23.97
CA MET A 125 -2.06 -4.66 -25.35
C MET A 125 -2.32 -6.03 -25.96
N THR A 126 -3.61 -6.38 -26.10
CA THR A 126 -4.07 -7.74 -26.47
C THR A 126 -3.53 -8.24 -27.80
N ASP A 127 -3.14 -7.35 -28.70
CA ASP A 127 -2.53 -7.71 -29.99
C ASP A 127 -1.06 -8.18 -29.86
N LEU A 128 -0.39 -7.80 -28.77
CA LEU A 128 1.02 -8.09 -28.53
C LEU A 128 1.26 -9.02 -27.34
N TRP A 129 0.34 -8.99 -26.37
CA TRP A 129 0.42 -9.76 -25.13
C TRP A 129 -0.59 -10.90 -25.16
N THR A 130 -0.09 -12.12 -25.24
CA THR A 130 -0.91 -13.33 -25.41
C THR A 130 -1.22 -14.04 -24.09
N MET A 131 -0.53 -13.71 -23.01
CA MET A 131 -0.77 -14.27 -21.68
C MET A 131 -2.04 -13.68 -21.09
N GLN A 132 -2.92 -14.51 -20.56
CA GLN A 132 -4.23 -14.13 -20.02
C GLN A 132 -4.38 -14.50 -18.54
N SER A 133 -3.50 -15.35 -18.04
CA SER A 133 -3.53 -15.87 -16.69
C SER A 133 -2.14 -15.93 -16.08
N ARG A 134 -2.10 -16.13 -14.76
CA ARG A 134 -0.85 -16.36 -14.01
C ARG A 134 -0.19 -17.67 -14.42
N GLU A 135 -0.97 -18.67 -14.80
CA GLU A 135 -0.48 -19.94 -15.31
C GLU A 135 0.30 -19.76 -16.62
N ASP A 136 -0.21 -18.93 -17.53
CA ASP A 136 0.48 -18.61 -18.79
C ASP A 136 1.84 -17.94 -18.53
N GLU A 137 1.90 -17.04 -17.55
CA GLU A 137 3.15 -16.36 -17.15
C GLU A 137 4.17 -17.36 -16.58
N ILE A 138 3.71 -18.30 -15.75
CA ILE A 138 4.55 -19.34 -15.18
C ILE A 138 5.08 -20.28 -16.26
N ASP A 139 4.26 -20.69 -17.21
CA ASP A 139 4.68 -21.54 -18.29
C ASP A 139 5.66 -20.81 -19.22
N TYR A 140 5.45 -19.51 -19.44
CA TYR A 140 6.42 -18.68 -20.13
C TYR A 140 7.78 -18.61 -19.38
N CYS A 141 7.76 -18.38 -18.07
CA CYS A 141 8.99 -18.36 -17.26
C CYS A 141 9.73 -19.69 -17.33
N LYS A 142 9.04 -20.82 -17.21
CA LYS A 142 9.62 -22.16 -17.34
C LYS A 142 10.26 -22.38 -18.72
N ALA A 143 9.55 -21.98 -19.78
CA ALA A 143 10.03 -22.13 -21.15
C ALA A 143 11.30 -21.30 -21.43
N HIS A 144 11.50 -20.20 -20.68
CA HIS A 144 12.66 -19.32 -20.80
C HIS A 144 13.73 -19.54 -19.73
N GLY A 145 13.60 -20.58 -18.89
CA GLY A 145 14.58 -20.89 -17.84
C GLY A 145 14.63 -19.88 -16.69
N ILE A 146 13.52 -19.19 -16.44
CA ILE A 146 13.38 -18.25 -15.33
C ILE A 146 12.73 -19.00 -14.16
N ASP A 147 13.51 -19.23 -13.10
CA ASP A 147 13.02 -19.87 -11.88
C ASP A 147 12.15 -18.91 -11.08
N LEU A 148 10.99 -19.39 -10.65
CA LEU A 148 10.08 -18.66 -9.78
C LEU A 148 10.16 -19.17 -8.35
N PRO A 149 10.20 -18.30 -7.33
CA PRO A 149 10.36 -18.69 -5.92
C PRO A 149 9.08 -19.22 -5.27
N PHE A 150 8.01 -19.48 -6.04
CA PHE A 150 6.71 -19.87 -5.50
C PHE A 150 5.98 -20.88 -6.39
N ASP A 151 5.14 -21.71 -5.77
CA ASP A 151 4.16 -22.56 -6.46
C ASP A 151 2.84 -21.79 -6.64
N ALA A 152 2.55 -21.43 -7.88
CA ALA A 152 1.41 -20.60 -8.23
C ALA A 152 0.02 -21.23 -7.99
N LYS A 153 -0.06 -22.55 -7.87
CA LYS A 153 -1.34 -23.24 -7.70
C LYS A 153 -1.92 -23.17 -6.29
N HIS A 154 -1.09 -22.79 -5.31
CA HIS A 154 -1.43 -22.82 -3.89
C HIS A 154 -1.06 -21.53 -3.15
N SER A 155 -0.94 -20.41 -3.83
CA SER A 155 -0.57 -19.15 -3.20
C SER A 155 -1.60 -18.05 -3.42
N TYR A 156 -1.97 -17.36 -2.33
CA TYR A 156 -2.73 -16.12 -2.42
C TYR A 156 -1.99 -15.06 -3.25
N SER A 157 -2.75 -14.20 -3.91
CA SER A 157 -2.19 -12.97 -4.41
C SER A 157 -1.99 -12.01 -3.23
N ARG A 158 -0.75 -11.63 -2.97
CA ARG A 158 -0.39 -10.78 -1.83
C ARG A 158 0.26 -9.49 -2.30
N ASP A 159 -0.06 -8.39 -1.62
CA ASP A 159 0.62 -7.10 -1.75
C ASP A 159 1.00 -6.59 -0.37
N ARG A 160 2.30 -6.51 -0.10
CA ARG A 160 2.86 -6.14 1.20
C ARG A 160 3.64 -4.84 1.11
N ASN A 161 3.49 -4.02 2.12
CA ASN A 161 4.33 -2.85 2.38
C ASN A 161 4.44 -2.59 3.89
N LEU A 162 5.08 -1.49 4.28
CA LEU A 162 5.23 -1.10 5.69
C LEU A 162 3.90 -1.07 6.45
N TRP A 163 2.81 -0.66 5.78
CA TRP A 163 1.52 -0.39 6.41
C TRP A 163 0.65 -1.62 6.56
N HIS A 164 0.64 -2.51 5.56
CA HIS A 164 -0.29 -3.63 5.50
C HIS A 164 0.21 -4.80 4.65
N ILE A 165 -0.57 -5.86 4.66
CA ILE A 165 -0.57 -6.90 3.63
C ILE A 165 -2.02 -7.18 3.21
N SER A 166 -2.24 -7.29 1.89
CA SER A 166 -3.51 -7.77 1.32
C SER A 166 -3.41 -9.21 0.86
N HIS A 167 -4.52 -9.93 0.94
CA HIS A 167 -4.66 -11.30 0.45
C HIS A 167 -5.90 -11.40 -0.43
N GLU A 168 -5.72 -11.90 -1.65
CA GLU A 168 -6.78 -12.15 -2.63
C GLU A 168 -6.59 -13.53 -3.27
N GLY A 169 -7.63 -14.06 -3.89
CA GLY A 169 -7.59 -15.33 -4.63
C GLY A 169 -7.95 -16.56 -3.80
N LEU A 170 -7.79 -17.75 -4.38
CA LEU A 170 -8.15 -19.03 -3.81
C LEU A 170 -9.62 -19.07 -3.31
N GLU A 171 -9.86 -19.52 -2.07
CA GLU A 171 -11.22 -19.59 -1.49
C GLU A 171 -11.90 -18.22 -1.37
N LEU A 172 -11.15 -17.13 -1.36
CA LEU A 172 -11.70 -15.77 -1.27
C LEU A 172 -12.44 -15.33 -2.55
N GLU A 173 -12.22 -16.01 -3.66
CA GLU A 173 -12.94 -15.73 -4.93
C GLU A 173 -14.45 -15.98 -4.82
N ASP A 174 -14.86 -16.91 -3.95
CA ASP A 174 -16.27 -17.16 -3.64
C ASP A 174 -16.60 -16.57 -2.26
N PRO A 175 -17.42 -15.52 -2.17
CA PRO A 175 -17.75 -14.88 -0.89
C PRO A 175 -18.53 -15.78 0.09
N SER A 176 -19.00 -16.96 -0.34
CA SER A 176 -19.64 -17.95 0.55
C SER A 176 -18.62 -18.80 1.33
N ASN A 177 -17.36 -18.79 0.93
CA ASN A 177 -16.31 -19.52 1.63
C ASN A 177 -15.78 -18.76 2.84
N GLU A 178 -15.48 -19.50 3.93
CA GLU A 178 -14.75 -18.95 5.05
C GLU A 178 -13.25 -18.79 4.69
N PRO A 179 -12.59 -17.68 5.10
CA PRO A 179 -11.15 -17.56 4.93
C PRO A 179 -10.40 -18.56 5.78
N ASN A 180 -9.38 -19.20 5.24
CA ASN A 180 -8.47 -20.03 6.02
C ASN A 180 -7.40 -19.16 6.70
N TYR A 181 -7.74 -18.54 7.82
CA TYR A 181 -6.84 -17.63 8.53
C TYR A 181 -5.52 -18.29 8.97
N ASP A 182 -5.46 -19.60 9.15
CA ASP A 182 -4.24 -20.29 9.56
C ASP A 182 -3.17 -20.29 8.47
N ASP A 183 -3.58 -20.33 7.20
CA ASP A 183 -2.68 -20.27 6.04
C ASP A 183 -2.54 -18.86 5.47
N LEU A 184 -3.53 -18.00 5.74
CA LEU A 184 -3.64 -16.67 5.15
C LEU A 184 -2.80 -15.65 5.90
N LEU A 185 -2.90 -15.60 7.25
CA LEU A 185 -2.28 -14.57 8.08
C LEU A 185 -0.76 -14.64 8.09
N VAL A 186 -0.10 -13.49 7.94
CA VAL A 186 1.35 -13.34 7.90
C VAL A 186 1.86 -12.34 8.94
N MET A 187 1.10 -11.26 9.19
CA MET A 187 1.47 -10.21 10.13
C MET A 187 0.78 -10.37 11.49
N SER A 188 -0.36 -11.05 11.52
CA SER A 188 -1.25 -11.12 12.68
C SER A 188 -1.50 -12.56 13.10
N THR A 189 -1.97 -12.72 14.32
CA THR A 189 -2.63 -13.94 14.79
C THR A 189 -4.13 -13.72 14.88
N THR A 190 -4.94 -14.78 14.89
CA THR A 190 -6.37 -14.61 15.14
C THR A 190 -6.62 -14.19 16.60
N PRO A 191 -7.73 -13.50 16.91
CA PRO A 191 -8.07 -13.11 18.29
C PRO A 191 -8.09 -14.28 19.27
N GLU A 192 -8.48 -15.50 18.82
CA GLU A 192 -8.53 -16.71 19.64
C GLU A 192 -7.13 -17.21 20.04
N LYS A 193 -6.11 -16.89 19.25
CA LYS A 193 -4.70 -17.25 19.49
C LYS A 193 -3.92 -16.12 20.14
N ALA A 194 -4.51 -14.95 20.29
CA ALA A 194 -3.88 -13.79 20.92
C ALA A 194 -3.69 -14.03 22.44
N PRO A 195 -2.74 -13.31 23.08
CA PRO A 195 -2.52 -13.43 24.51
C PRO A 195 -3.73 -12.94 25.33
N ASP A 196 -4.11 -13.69 26.38
CA ASP A 196 -5.16 -13.24 27.33
C ASP A 196 -4.71 -12.06 28.21
N LYS A 197 -3.39 -11.85 28.32
CA LYS A 197 -2.83 -10.79 29.16
C LYS A 197 -2.76 -9.50 28.36
N ALA A 198 -3.47 -8.48 28.85
CA ALA A 198 -3.43 -7.13 28.27
C ALA A 198 -2.03 -6.52 28.31
N GLU A 199 -1.68 -5.80 27.25
CA GLU A 199 -0.49 -4.97 27.12
C GLU A 199 -0.89 -3.50 27.02
N TYR A 200 -0.25 -2.63 27.82
CA TYR A 200 -0.51 -1.20 27.80
C TYR A 200 0.58 -0.48 27.02
N VAL A 201 0.19 0.39 26.11
CA VAL A 201 1.08 1.14 25.26
C VAL A 201 0.71 2.62 25.35
N THR A 202 1.73 3.47 25.40
CA THR A 202 1.59 4.91 25.41
C THR A 202 2.21 5.48 24.14
N MET A 203 1.51 6.36 23.44
CA MET A 203 2.02 7.07 22.26
C MET A 203 1.92 8.56 22.46
N THR A 204 2.92 9.31 21.96
CA THR A 204 2.86 10.76 21.87
C THR A 204 2.70 11.21 20.43
N PHE A 205 1.98 12.30 20.26
CA PHE A 205 1.77 12.97 18.99
C PHE A 205 2.15 14.45 19.09
N GLU A 206 2.68 14.98 18.01
CA GLU A 206 2.90 16.41 17.80
C GLU A 206 2.31 16.82 16.46
N LYS A 207 1.34 17.72 16.45
CA LYS A 207 0.58 18.14 15.24
C LYS A 207 0.03 16.97 14.44
N GLY A 208 -0.53 15.98 15.13
CA GLY A 208 -1.09 14.78 14.54
C GLY A 208 -0.07 13.75 14.02
N ILE A 209 1.23 14.00 14.20
CA ILE A 209 2.31 13.11 13.79
C ILE A 209 2.77 12.29 15.00
N PRO A 210 2.81 10.95 14.94
CA PRO A 210 3.30 10.12 16.04
C PRO A 210 4.80 10.35 16.25
N LYS A 211 5.25 10.43 17.52
CA LYS A 211 6.62 10.76 17.90
C LYS A 211 7.29 9.69 18.74
N SER A 212 6.56 9.02 19.62
CA SER A 212 7.14 8.03 20.52
C SER A 212 6.19 6.88 20.85
N ILE A 213 6.77 5.77 21.27
CA ILE A 213 6.05 4.63 21.89
C ILE A 213 6.72 4.38 23.25
N ASN A 214 5.92 4.35 24.34
CA ASN A 214 6.38 4.10 25.71
C ASN A 214 7.54 5.00 26.13
N GLY A 215 7.52 6.28 25.68
CA GLY A 215 8.53 7.28 25.98
C GLY A 215 9.81 7.20 25.13
N GLU A 216 9.92 6.27 24.21
CA GLU A 216 11.03 6.16 23.26
C GLU A 216 10.67 6.89 21.95
N GLU A 217 11.43 7.97 21.66
CA GLU A 217 11.28 8.70 20.39
C GLU A 217 11.87 7.89 19.24
N MET A 218 11.15 7.85 18.12
CA MET A 218 11.59 7.13 16.94
C MET A 218 10.97 7.71 15.66
N LYS A 219 11.50 7.31 14.50
CA LYS A 219 10.93 7.67 13.19
C LYS A 219 9.53 7.08 13.05
N VAL A 220 8.68 7.72 12.23
CA VAL A 220 7.33 7.22 11.95
C VAL A 220 7.34 5.80 11.39
N SER A 221 8.27 5.49 10.49
CA SER A 221 8.42 4.14 9.93
C SER A 221 8.70 3.08 11.01
N ASP A 222 9.53 3.41 12.02
CA ASP A 222 9.83 2.50 13.13
C ASP A 222 8.66 2.39 14.11
N ILE A 223 7.92 3.48 14.34
CA ILE A 223 6.65 3.45 15.09
C ILE A 223 5.68 2.46 14.43
N ILE A 224 5.50 2.54 13.11
CA ILE A 224 4.60 1.66 12.38
C ILE A 224 5.05 0.20 12.49
N ARG A 225 6.35 -0.09 12.33
CA ARG A 225 6.89 -1.44 12.52
C ARG A 225 6.60 -1.97 13.92
N LYS A 226 6.85 -1.15 14.94
CA LYS A 226 6.59 -1.53 16.33
C LYS A 226 5.11 -1.77 16.61
N LEU A 227 4.24 -0.95 16.04
CA LEU A 227 2.79 -1.14 16.16
C LEU A 227 2.30 -2.37 15.39
N ASN A 228 2.93 -2.69 14.26
CA ASN A 228 2.64 -3.94 13.52
C ASN A 228 2.98 -5.18 14.37
N GLU A 229 4.13 -5.19 15.05
CA GLU A 229 4.51 -6.27 15.97
C GLU A 229 3.50 -6.41 17.12
N LEU A 230 3.16 -5.29 17.76
CA LEU A 230 2.23 -5.27 18.89
C LEU A 230 0.81 -5.67 18.46
N GLY A 231 0.29 -5.04 17.41
CA GLY A 231 -1.05 -5.31 16.90
C GLY A 231 -1.20 -6.72 16.36
N GLY A 232 -0.20 -7.20 15.61
CA GLY A 232 -0.17 -8.56 15.09
C GLY A 232 -0.19 -9.61 16.20
N LYS A 233 0.60 -9.41 17.26
CA LYS A 233 0.62 -10.25 18.47
C LYS A 233 -0.76 -10.34 19.14
N HIS A 234 -1.49 -9.24 19.18
CA HIS A 234 -2.79 -9.13 19.84
C HIS A 234 -3.99 -9.36 18.91
N GLY A 235 -3.78 -9.86 17.70
CA GLY A 235 -4.87 -10.18 16.76
C GLY A 235 -5.66 -8.97 16.25
N ILE A 236 -4.98 -7.82 16.16
CA ILE A 236 -5.59 -6.55 15.77
C ILE A 236 -5.40 -6.30 14.26
N GLY A 237 -6.41 -5.69 13.62
CA GLY A 237 -6.30 -5.16 12.27
C GLY A 237 -6.48 -6.17 11.15
N ILE A 238 -7.22 -7.24 11.41
CA ILE A 238 -7.66 -8.20 10.39
C ILE A 238 -9.05 -7.78 9.92
N ILE A 239 -9.23 -7.57 8.63
CA ILE A 239 -10.52 -7.28 8.02
C ILE A 239 -10.75 -8.14 6.78
N ASP A 240 -11.99 -8.61 6.58
CA ASP A 240 -12.45 -9.35 5.40
C ASP A 240 -13.57 -8.53 4.77
N ILE A 241 -13.30 -7.91 3.62
CA ILE A 241 -14.20 -6.94 3.00
C ILE A 241 -14.43 -7.23 1.52
N VAL A 242 -15.59 -6.77 1.04
CA VAL A 242 -15.91 -6.70 -0.38
C VAL A 242 -15.96 -5.23 -0.79
N GLU A 243 -14.89 -4.75 -1.41
CA GLU A 243 -14.73 -3.36 -1.85
C GLU A 243 -15.26 -3.12 -3.28
N ASN A 244 -15.61 -1.88 -3.57
CA ASN A 244 -15.97 -1.43 -4.91
C ASN A 244 -14.71 -0.90 -5.62
N ARG A 245 -14.21 -1.65 -6.61
CA ARG A 245 -13.06 -1.20 -7.42
C ARG A 245 -13.42 -0.04 -8.35
N VAL A 246 -12.46 0.82 -8.63
CA VAL A 246 -12.59 1.96 -9.57
C VAL A 246 -13.05 1.49 -10.96
N VAL A 247 -12.63 0.30 -11.37
CA VAL A 247 -13.02 -0.33 -12.64
C VAL A 247 -14.46 -0.85 -12.68
N GLY A 248 -15.24 -0.65 -11.59
CA GLY A 248 -16.66 -1.01 -11.53
C GLY A 248 -16.94 -2.46 -11.14
N MET A 249 -15.96 -3.17 -10.63
CA MET A 249 -16.08 -4.54 -10.11
C MET A 249 -16.09 -4.55 -8.59
N LYS A 250 -16.76 -5.54 -8.00
CA LYS A 250 -16.54 -5.89 -6.60
C LYS A 250 -15.35 -6.84 -6.46
N SER A 251 -14.61 -6.71 -5.37
CA SER A 251 -13.49 -7.57 -5.06
C SER A 251 -13.45 -7.86 -3.57
N ARG A 252 -13.35 -9.13 -3.20
CA ARG A 252 -13.12 -9.53 -1.82
C ARG A 252 -11.63 -9.65 -1.56
N GLY A 253 -11.20 -9.14 -0.43
CA GLY A 253 -9.85 -9.29 0.08
C GLY A 253 -9.83 -9.35 1.59
N VAL A 254 -8.84 -10.06 2.13
CA VAL A 254 -8.50 -10.02 3.55
C VAL A 254 -7.26 -9.15 3.72
N TYR A 255 -7.34 -8.20 4.65
CA TYR A 255 -6.26 -7.25 4.90
C TYR A 255 -5.78 -7.40 6.35
N GLU A 256 -4.47 -7.34 6.52
CA GLU A 256 -3.84 -7.21 7.83
C GLU A 256 -3.19 -5.83 7.92
N THR A 257 -3.70 -4.98 8.81
CA THR A 257 -3.19 -3.63 9.04
C THR A 257 -3.07 -3.37 10.54
N PRO A 258 -2.29 -4.20 11.26
CA PRO A 258 -2.29 -4.18 12.73
C PRO A 258 -1.83 -2.84 13.32
N GLY A 259 -0.70 -2.34 12.88
CA GLY A 259 -0.17 -1.06 13.34
C GLY A 259 -1.01 0.13 12.90
N GLY A 260 -1.52 0.07 11.69
CA GLY A 260 -2.39 1.12 11.15
C GLY A 260 -3.69 1.26 11.93
N THR A 261 -4.32 0.15 12.29
CA THR A 261 -5.54 0.14 13.10
C THR A 261 -5.32 0.79 14.47
N ILE A 262 -4.20 0.46 15.13
CA ILE A 262 -3.83 1.08 16.41
C ILE A 262 -3.57 2.58 16.23
N LEU A 263 -2.80 2.95 15.22
CA LEU A 263 -2.40 4.34 14.98
C LEU A 263 -3.62 5.22 14.66
N TYR A 264 -4.55 4.74 13.83
CA TYR A 264 -5.79 5.45 13.52
C TYR A 264 -6.65 5.64 14.78
N ALA A 265 -6.84 4.59 15.58
CA ALA A 265 -7.60 4.68 16.82
C ALA A 265 -6.96 5.65 17.82
N ALA A 266 -5.64 5.60 18.00
CA ALA A 266 -4.93 6.48 18.92
C ALA A 266 -5.00 7.96 18.48
N HIS A 267 -4.79 8.23 17.19
CA HIS A 267 -4.89 9.58 16.63
C HIS A 267 -6.30 10.15 16.77
N GLN A 268 -7.33 9.35 16.42
CA GLN A 268 -8.72 9.76 16.51
C GLN A 268 -9.10 10.14 17.95
N GLN A 269 -8.73 9.35 18.94
CA GLN A 269 -9.06 9.64 20.35
C GLN A 269 -8.42 10.93 20.84
N LEU A 270 -7.20 11.25 20.39
CA LEU A 270 -6.57 12.52 20.70
C LEU A 270 -7.29 13.68 20.00
N GLU A 271 -7.64 13.51 18.75
CA GLU A 271 -8.31 14.52 17.93
C GLU A 271 -9.70 14.89 18.48
N GLU A 272 -10.47 13.90 18.96
CA GLU A 272 -11.80 14.08 19.59
C GLU A 272 -11.74 14.98 20.83
N LEU A 273 -10.61 15.02 21.54
CA LEU A 273 -10.42 15.92 22.69
C LEU A 273 -10.11 17.37 22.28
N ILE A 274 -9.62 17.59 21.07
CA ILE A 274 -8.99 18.85 20.67
C ILE A 274 -9.85 19.63 19.68
N LEU A 275 -10.43 18.98 18.69
CA LEU A 275 -11.23 19.64 17.67
C LEU A 275 -12.61 20.02 18.19
N ASP A 276 -13.03 21.25 17.90
CA ASP A 276 -14.42 21.62 18.09
C ASP A 276 -15.36 20.88 17.13
N ARG A 277 -16.65 20.81 17.49
CA ARG A 277 -17.64 20.04 16.74
C ARG A 277 -17.74 20.44 15.26
N ALA A 278 -17.75 21.75 14.97
CA ALA A 278 -17.93 22.22 13.59
C ALA A 278 -16.73 21.87 12.72
N THR A 279 -15.50 22.01 13.26
CA THR A 279 -14.28 21.59 12.57
C THR A 279 -14.26 20.08 12.34
N ALA A 280 -14.63 19.27 13.33
CA ALA A 280 -14.68 17.83 13.24
C ALA A 280 -15.71 17.34 12.18
N GLU A 281 -16.89 17.98 12.11
CA GLU A 281 -17.92 17.67 11.10
C GLU A 281 -17.37 17.88 9.67
N VAL A 282 -16.80 19.05 9.38
CA VAL A 282 -16.25 19.37 8.05
C VAL A 282 -15.04 18.46 7.74
N LYS A 283 -14.18 18.23 8.74
CA LYS A 283 -13.02 17.35 8.57
C LYS A 283 -13.43 15.94 8.14
N LYS A 284 -14.51 15.40 8.74
CA LYS A 284 -15.02 14.07 8.35
C LYS A 284 -15.43 14.01 6.88
N GLU A 285 -16.15 15.02 6.36
CA GLU A 285 -16.52 15.10 4.94
C GLU A 285 -15.27 15.15 4.04
N MET A 286 -14.25 15.92 4.45
CA MET A 286 -12.99 16.02 3.73
C MET A 286 -12.19 14.71 3.81
N SER A 287 -12.23 14.00 4.92
CA SER A 287 -11.58 12.70 5.13
C SER A 287 -12.13 11.64 4.17
N ASP A 288 -13.45 11.54 4.07
CA ASP A 288 -14.14 10.62 3.14
C ASP A 288 -13.75 10.95 1.69
N LYS A 289 -13.70 12.23 1.36
CA LYS A 289 -13.30 12.67 0.02
C LYS A 289 -11.82 12.40 -0.27
N LEU A 290 -10.95 12.59 0.72
CA LEU A 290 -9.53 12.25 0.60
C LEU A 290 -9.33 10.75 0.39
N ALA A 291 -10.03 9.93 1.18
CA ALA A 291 -9.97 8.48 1.04
C ALA A 291 -10.36 8.03 -0.37
N GLN A 292 -11.44 8.59 -0.92
CA GLN A 292 -11.87 8.33 -2.29
C GLN A 292 -10.78 8.71 -3.31
N LEU A 293 -10.20 9.92 -3.19
CA LEU A 293 -9.16 10.38 -4.12
C LEU A 293 -7.90 9.52 -4.07
N VAL A 294 -7.49 9.11 -2.85
CA VAL A 294 -6.35 8.20 -2.67
C VAL A 294 -6.64 6.83 -3.28
N TYR A 295 -7.82 6.27 -2.99
CA TYR A 295 -8.23 4.97 -3.54
C TYR A 295 -8.25 4.95 -5.07
N GLU A 296 -8.75 6.03 -5.69
CA GLU A 296 -8.84 6.22 -7.14
C GLU A 296 -7.51 6.56 -7.82
N GLY A 297 -6.39 6.68 -7.09
CA GLY A 297 -5.08 7.03 -7.65
C GLY A 297 -4.89 8.52 -7.97
N LYS A 298 -5.72 9.39 -7.41
CA LYS A 298 -5.73 10.84 -7.63
C LYS A 298 -4.84 11.61 -6.64
N TRP A 299 -3.73 11.01 -6.23
CA TRP A 299 -2.81 11.61 -5.25
C TRP A 299 -2.24 12.95 -5.68
N PHE A 300 -1.84 13.08 -6.94
CA PHE A 300 -1.21 14.30 -7.49
C PHE A 300 -2.23 15.24 -8.15
N THR A 301 -3.40 15.41 -7.54
CA THR A 301 -4.44 16.32 -8.04
C THR A 301 -4.58 17.55 -7.14
N PRO A 302 -4.92 18.73 -7.73
CA PRO A 302 -5.12 19.95 -6.94
C PRO A 302 -6.18 19.80 -5.83
N LEU A 303 -7.23 19.01 -6.08
CA LEU A 303 -8.27 18.79 -5.06
C LEU A 303 -7.71 18.03 -3.85
N ARG A 304 -6.90 16.97 -4.08
CA ARG A 304 -6.26 16.23 -3.00
C ARG A 304 -5.34 17.15 -2.18
N GLU A 305 -4.56 18.00 -2.86
CA GLU A 305 -3.65 18.95 -2.20
C GLU A 305 -4.43 19.98 -1.36
N ALA A 306 -5.53 20.52 -1.87
CA ALA A 306 -6.37 21.45 -1.15
C ALA A 306 -7.01 20.83 0.11
N ILE A 307 -7.49 19.58 0.01
CA ILE A 307 -8.03 18.86 1.15
C ILE A 307 -6.91 18.57 2.18
N GLN A 308 -5.73 18.17 1.71
CA GLN A 308 -4.60 17.92 2.60
C GLN A 308 -4.20 19.17 3.38
N ALA A 309 -4.12 20.33 2.71
CA ALA A 309 -3.81 21.59 3.37
C ALA A 309 -4.87 21.98 4.43
N PHE A 310 -6.14 21.71 4.14
CA PHE A 310 -7.22 21.86 5.15
C PHE A 310 -6.99 20.93 6.33
N VAL A 311 -6.73 19.64 6.09
CA VAL A 311 -6.47 18.64 7.15
C VAL A 311 -5.28 19.09 8.00
N GLU A 312 -4.15 19.43 7.39
CA GLU A 312 -2.94 19.89 8.10
C GLU A 312 -3.23 21.09 9.01
N SER A 313 -4.05 22.05 8.57
CA SER A 313 -4.43 23.19 9.39
C SER A 313 -5.21 22.79 10.65
N THR A 314 -5.98 21.69 10.59
CA THR A 314 -6.70 21.17 11.76
C THR A 314 -5.80 20.49 12.76
N GLN A 315 -4.60 20.07 12.34
CA GLN A 315 -3.65 19.31 13.16
C GLN A 315 -2.73 20.19 14.01
N GLU A 316 -2.74 21.51 13.84
CA GLU A 316 -1.83 22.45 14.53
C GLU A 316 -1.80 22.23 16.05
N TYR A 317 -2.95 21.87 16.65
CA TYR A 317 -3.10 21.67 18.09
C TYR A 317 -3.23 20.22 18.50
N VAL A 318 -3.21 19.26 17.56
CA VAL A 318 -3.34 17.82 17.85
C VAL A 318 -2.01 17.28 18.38
N THR A 319 -1.73 17.67 19.64
CA THR A 319 -0.49 17.34 20.36
C THR A 319 -0.85 16.82 21.74
N GLY A 320 -0.29 15.68 22.10
CA GLY A 320 -0.55 15.05 23.41
C GLY A 320 -0.15 13.60 23.47
N GLU A 321 -0.61 12.94 24.52
CA GLU A 321 -0.34 11.53 24.82
C GLU A 321 -1.63 10.73 24.85
N VAL A 322 -1.58 9.54 24.25
CA VAL A 322 -2.67 8.55 24.29
C VAL A 322 -2.14 7.26 24.88
N LYS A 323 -2.86 6.72 25.87
CA LYS A 323 -2.60 5.39 26.42
C LYS A 323 -3.71 4.46 26.02
N PHE A 324 -3.34 3.32 25.44
CA PHE A 324 -4.29 2.30 25.03
C PHE A 324 -3.90 0.92 25.58
N LYS A 325 -4.87 0.01 25.54
CA LYS A 325 -4.77 -1.36 26.04
C LYS A 325 -5.04 -2.30 24.87
N LEU A 326 -4.08 -3.16 24.59
CA LEU A 326 -4.15 -4.24 23.60
C LEU A 326 -4.55 -5.54 24.26
#